data_96de721ed4670b18e2590fa34d031438
#
_entry.id   96de721ed4670b18e2590fa34d031438
#
_cell.length_a   1.000
_cell.length_b   1.000
_cell.length_c   1.000
_cell.angle_alpha   90.00
_cell.angle_beta   90.00
_cell.angle_gamma   90.00
#
_symmetry.space_group_name_H-M   'P 1'
#
loop_
_entity.id
_entity.type
_entity.pdbx_description
1 polymer ?
#
loop_
_entity_poly.entity_id
_entity_poly.type
_entity_poly.pdbx_seq_one_letter_code
_entity_poly.pdbx_strand_id
1 'polypeptide(L)'
;MTKSKSILTTSFFAFLILIGFAFKSEVEDQSEWKTLFNGKDLTGWVPKIHHHESGDNYANTFRVVDGLLEVNYDDYGAFEDRYGHLFYEKPYSSFQLSWEYRFTDQWLEDAASYTYRNSGIMFHSQAPETILKEQDWPISVEFQLYAEEKEGVPRPTGNMCSPGTDVVFEGKIDPRHCINSSAPTFKWDQWVKADLIVYEDSIVHHLVNGDTVLTYSLPQIGGGVANRFDPAIKVDGTPLKSGYIALQSEGQGIVFKNIKIREL
;
A
#
# COMPACT_ATOMS: atom_id res chain seq x y z
N MET A 1 85.92 43.12 37.74
CA MET A 1 84.66 42.74 38.40
C MET A 1 83.49 43.00 37.38
N THR A 2 83.11 41.99 36.63
CA THR A 2 82.11 42.07 35.61
C THR A 2 80.99 41.07 35.93
N LYS A 3 79.80 41.55 36.21
CA LYS A 3 78.61 40.73 36.51
C LYS A 3 77.96 40.31 35.21
N SER A 4 77.86 38.98 35.01
CA SER A 4 77.15 38.37 33.96
C SER A 4 75.66 38.34 34.35
N LYS A 5 74.72 38.83 33.46
CA LYS A 5 73.30 38.72 33.59
C LYS A 5 72.83 37.53 32.74
N SER A 6 72.27 36.52 33.41
CA SER A 6 71.62 35.38 32.80
C SER A 6 70.23 35.80 32.40
N ILE A 7 69.85 35.59 31.11
CA ILE A 7 68.52 35.81 30.56
C ILE A 7 67.82 34.44 30.50
N LEU A 8 66.79 34.28 31.29
CA LEU A 8 65.94 33.10 31.34
C LEU A 8 64.82 33.23 30.27
N THR A 9 64.93 32.48 29.19
CA THR A 9 63.89 32.43 28.15
C THR A 9 62.88 31.37 28.51
N THR A 10 61.65 31.77 28.86
CA THR A 10 60.48 30.91 29.13
C THR A 10 59.78 30.60 27.82
N SER A 11 59.94 29.38 27.30
CA SER A 11 59.17 28.88 26.13
C SER A 11 57.77 28.49 26.57
N PHE A 12 56.77 29.21 26.05
CA PHE A 12 55.34 28.87 26.19
C PHE A 12 54.99 27.88 25.08
N PHE A 13 54.76 26.61 25.43
CA PHE A 13 54.21 25.61 24.51
C PHE A 13 52.67 25.75 24.55
N ALA A 14 52.09 26.35 23.50
CA ALA A 14 50.66 26.34 23.31
C ALA A 14 50.23 24.98 22.75
N PHE A 15 49.52 24.22 23.56
CA PHE A 15 48.91 22.95 23.15
C PHE A 15 47.58 23.26 22.48
N LEU A 16 47.52 23.21 21.13
CA LEU A 16 46.27 23.33 20.36
C LEU A 16 45.56 21.94 20.45
N ILE A 17 44.51 21.88 21.25
CA ILE A 17 43.56 20.74 21.23
C ILE A 17 42.63 20.92 20.05
N LEU A 18 42.88 20.20 18.95
CA LEU A 18 41.94 20.04 17.86
C LEU A 18 40.79 19.10 18.31
N ILE A 19 39.67 19.68 18.71
CA ILE A 19 38.45 18.93 18.91
C ILE A 19 37.87 18.65 17.52
N GLY A 20 38.15 17.46 16.99
CA GLY A 20 37.52 16.95 15.78
C GLY A 20 36.06 16.64 16.05
N PHE A 21 35.15 17.52 15.64
CA PHE A 21 33.73 17.17 15.50
C PHE A 21 33.63 16.16 14.35
N ALA A 22 33.48 14.89 14.68
CA ALA A 22 33.04 13.90 13.73
C ALA A 22 31.55 14.17 13.41
N PHE A 23 31.30 14.87 12.32
CA PHE A 23 29.97 14.86 11.70
C PHE A 23 29.71 13.43 11.22
N LYS A 24 28.92 12.67 11.99
CA LYS A 24 28.29 11.47 11.51
C LYS A 24 27.25 11.92 10.48
N SER A 25 27.61 11.90 9.20
CA SER A 25 26.62 12.00 8.15
C SER A 25 25.72 10.77 8.30
N GLU A 26 24.50 10.95 8.78
CA GLU A 26 23.45 9.99 8.52
C GLU A 26 23.32 9.95 7.00
N VAL A 27 23.82 8.88 6.40
CA VAL A 27 23.48 8.53 5.03
C VAL A 27 22.00 8.14 5.14
N GLU A 28 21.09 9.09 4.87
CA GLU A 28 19.73 8.78 4.51
C GLU A 28 19.86 7.84 3.31
N ASP A 29 19.54 6.58 3.51
CA ASP A 29 19.44 5.60 2.44
C ASP A 29 18.25 6.06 1.55
N GLN A 30 18.56 6.92 0.58
CA GLN A 30 17.62 7.37 -0.43
C GLN A 30 17.46 6.25 -1.44
N SER A 31 16.76 5.16 -1.02
CA SER A 31 16.31 4.18 -1.99
C SER A 31 15.49 4.92 -3.06
N GLU A 32 15.93 4.76 -4.30
CA GLU A 32 15.36 5.50 -5.43
C GLU A 32 13.91 5.08 -5.68
N TRP A 33 13.01 6.05 -5.89
CA TRP A 33 11.63 5.78 -6.25
C TRP A 33 11.56 5.12 -7.63
N LYS A 34 10.97 3.94 -7.68
CA LYS A 34 10.64 3.22 -8.90
C LYS A 34 9.18 3.46 -9.29
N THR A 35 8.95 3.93 -10.51
CA THR A 35 7.62 4.03 -11.09
C THR A 35 7.10 2.64 -11.44
N LEU A 36 5.93 2.25 -10.91
CA LEU A 36 5.30 0.96 -11.20
C LEU A 36 4.34 1.02 -12.39
N PHE A 37 3.72 2.17 -12.65
CA PHE A 37 2.81 2.38 -13.77
C PHE A 37 3.42 3.36 -14.78
N ASN A 38 3.58 2.93 -16.02
CA ASN A 38 4.29 3.66 -17.08
C ASN A 38 3.42 4.72 -17.81
N GLY A 39 2.10 4.79 -17.51
CA GLY A 39 1.16 5.69 -18.16
C GLY A 39 0.79 5.34 -19.60
N LYS A 40 1.15 4.15 -20.11
CA LYS A 40 0.93 3.75 -21.50
C LYS A 40 0.17 2.45 -21.65
N ASP A 41 0.54 1.45 -20.87
CA ASP A 41 -0.03 0.10 -20.92
C ASP A 41 0.11 -0.60 -19.56
N LEU A 42 -0.37 -1.83 -19.47
CA LEU A 42 -0.32 -2.66 -18.26
C LEU A 42 0.95 -3.52 -18.17
N THR A 43 2.04 -3.16 -18.87
CA THR A 43 3.31 -3.88 -18.75
C THR A 43 3.78 -3.95 -17.29
N GLY A 44 4.11 -5.15 -16.81
CA GLY A 44 4.48 -5.41 -15.41
C GLY A 44 3.29 -5.64 -14.48
N TRP A 45 2.07 -5.72 -15.01
CA TRP A 45 0.85 -5.98 -14.25
C TRP A 45 0.12 -7.22 -14.76
N VAL A 46 -0.45 -8.01 -13.84
CA VAL A 46 -1.16 -9.27 -14.10
C VAL A 46 -2.57 -9.17 -13.53
N PRO A 47 -3.63 -9.16 -14.34
CA PRO A 47 -4.99 -9.19 -13.87
C PRO A 47 -5.38 -10.58 -13.34
N LYS A 48 -6.15 -10.63 -12.26
CA LYS A 48 -6.85 -11.83 -11.78
C LYS A 48 -8.25 -11.43 -11.38
N ILE A 49 -9.23 -11.96 -12.09
CA ILE A 49 -10.64 -11.69 -11.88
C ILE A 49 -11.32 -12.99 -11.45
N HIS A 50 -12.23 -12.92 -10.48
CA HIS A 50 -13.04 -14.04 -10.03
C HIS A 50 -13.78 -14.67 -11.22
N HIS A 51 -13.85 -15.99 -11.28
CA HIS A 51 -14.32 -16.81 -12.40
C HIS A 51 -13.39 -16.88 -13.62
N HIS A 52 -12.24 -16.19 -13.61
CA HIS A 52 -11.29 -16.14 -14.72
C HIS A 52 -9.90 -16.62 -14.28
N GLU A 53 -9.13 -17.14 -15.22
CA GLU A 53 -7.74 -17.54 -14.98
C GLU A 53 -6.85 -16.32 -14.75
N SER A 54 -5.73 -16.49 -14.06
CA SER A 54 -4.73 -15.43 -13.90
C SER A 54 -4.20 -14.99 -15.26
N GLY A 55 -4.15 -13.69 -15.50
CA GLY A 55 -3.77 -13.07 -16.79
C GLY A 55 -4.96 -12.73 -17.68
N ASP A 56 -6.16 -13.25 -17.41
CA ASP A 56 -7.37 -12.88 -18.16
C ASP A 56 -7.93 -11.55 -17.65
N ASN A 57 -7.80 -10.50 -18.47
CA ASN A 57 -8.38 -9.18 -18.22
C ASN A 57 -9.81 -9.12 -18.78
N TYR A 58 -10.71 -9.90 -18.20
CA TYR A 58 -12.11 -10.01 -18.63
C TYR A 58 -12.73 -8.64 -18.94
N ALA A 59 -13.42 -8.54 -20.08
CA ALA A 59 -14.11 -7.32 -20.50
C ALA A 59 -13.24 -6.04 -20.40
N ASN A 60 -11.90 -6.20 -20.53
CA ASN A 60 -10.95 -5.10 -20.45
C ASN A 60 -11.12 -4.24 -19.18
N THR A 61 -11.37 -4.91 -18.03
CA THR A 61 -11.63 -4.27 -16.71
C THR A 61 -10.56 -3.27 -16.34
N PHE A 62 -9.29 -3.68 -16.48
CA PHE A 62 -8.15 -2.80 -16.26
C PHE A 62 -7.65 -2.29 -17.61
N ARG A 63 -7.62 -0.98 -17.77
CA ARG A 63 -7.20 -0.34 -19.03
C ARG A 63 -6.41 0.94 -18.76
N VAL A 64 -5.77 1.45 -19.81
CA VAL A 64 -5.10 2.74 -19.74
C VAL A 64 -5.80 3.72 -20.67
N VAL A 65 -6.30 4.81 -20.09
CA VAL A 65 -6.99 5.87 -20.82
C VAL A 65 -6.36 7.21 -20.43
N ASP A 66 -5.92 7.99 -21.41
CA ASP A 66 -5.30 9.31 -21.21
C ASP A 66 -4.16 9.33 -20.18
N GLY A 67 -3.37 8.27 -20.12
CA GLY A 67 -2.24 8.14 -19.20
C GLY A 67 -2.65 7.75 -17.77
N LEU A 68 -3.91 7.45 -17.51
CA LEU A 68 -4.42 6.94 -16.25
C LEU A 68 -4.65 5.43 -16.32
N LEU A 69 -4.37 4.72 -15.23
CA LEU A 69 -4.81 3.35 -15.06
C LEU A 69 -6.24 3.39 -14.54
N GLU A 70 -7.14 2.79 -15.30
CA GLU A 70 -8.57 2.82 -15.03
C GLU A 70 -9.13 1.43 -14.77
N VAL A 71 -9.96 1.31 -13.74
CA VAL A 71 -10.92 0.22 -13.55
C VAL A 71 -12.23 0.66 -14.20
N ASN A 72 -12.68 -0.09 -15.21
CA ASN A 72 -13.81 0.31 -16.05
C ASN A 72 -14.71 -0.90 -16.37
N TYR A 73 -15.99 -0.66 -16.50
CA TYR A 73 -17.03 -1.68 -16.67
C TYR A 73 -17.89 -1.48 -17.92
N ASP A 74 -17.45 -0.67 -18.89
CA ASP A 74 -18.23 -0.38 -20.12
C ASP A 74 -18.55 -1.64 -20.92
N ASP A 75 -17.65 -2.64 -20.88
CA ASP A 75 -17.78 -3.88 -21.64
C ASP A 75 -18.45 -5.01 -20.80
N TYR A 76 -18.96 -4.70 -19.61
CA TYR A 76 -19.68 -5.64 -18.75
C TYR A 76 -21.16 -5.69 -19.10
N GLY A 77 -21.74 -6.90 -19.19
CA GLY A 77 -23.17 -7.09 -19.24
C GLY A 77 -23.81 -7.07 -17.86
N ALA A 78 -23.12 -7.64 -16.87
CA ALA A 78 -23.49 -7.68 -15.45
C ALA A 78 -22.23 -7.94 -14.62
N PHE A 79 -22.23 -7.56 -13.35
CA PHE A 79 -21.09 -7.76 -12.45
C PHE A 79 -20.85 -9.25 -12.14
N GLU A 80 -21.89 -9.95 -11.74
CA GLU A 80 -21.87 -11.41 -11.45
C GLU A 80 -20.69 -11.79 -10.55
N ASP A 81 -20.47 -11.02 -9.48
CA ASP A 81 -19.38 -11.21 -8.49
C ASP A 81 -17.96 -11.27 -9.10
N ARG A 82 -17.73 -10.62 -10.23
CA ARG A 82 -16.41 -10.55 -10.88
C ARG A 82 -15.48 -9.54 -10.17
N TYR A 83 -15.22 -9.82 -8.88
CA TYR A 83 -14.19 -9.13 -8.11
C TYR A 83 -12.83 -9.32 -8.77
N GLY A 84 -12.07 -8.28 -8.93
CA GLY A 84 -10.81 -8.34 -9.65
C GLY A 84 -9.66 -7.63 -8.94
N HIS A 85 -8.46 -8.08 -9.27
CA HIS A 85 -7.22 -7.54 -8.71
C HIS A 85 -6.17 -7.45 -9.82
N LEU A 86 -5.55 -6.29 -9.96
CA LEU A 86 -4.45 -6.08 -10.90
C LEU A 86 -3.14 -6.11 -10.13
N PHE A 87 -2.41 -7.22 -10.23
CA PHE A 87 -1.19 -7.48 -9.48
C PHE A 87 0.03 -6.88 -10.16
N TYR A 88 0.89 -6.21 -9.40
CA TYR A 88 2.24 -5.92 -9.87
C TYR A 88 3.08 -7.20 -9.87
N GLU A 89 3.92 -7.37 -10.90
CA GLU A 89 4.65 -8.63 -11.20
C GLU A 89 5.65 -9.10 -10.15
N LYS A 90 6.02 -8.24 -9.16
CA LYS A 90 7.02 -8.54 -8.14
C LYS A 90 6.46 -8.42 -6.73
N PRO A 91 6.84 -9.32 -5.81
CA PRO A 91 6.57 -9.15 -4.39
C PRO A 91 7.54 -8.13 -3.76
N TYR A 92 7.09 -7.54 -2.65
CA TYR A 92 7.87 -6.62 -1.83
C TYR A 92 7.77 -7.00 -0.36
N SER A 93 8.81 -6.67 0.43
CA SER A 93 8.90 -6.92 1.87
C SER A 93 8.74 -5.62 2.66
N SER A 94 9.82 -4.84 2.79
CA SER A 94 9.77 -3.50 3.38
C SER A 94 9.75 -2.45 2.27
N PHE A 95 8.75 -1.56 2.28
CA PHE A 95 8.59 -0.59 1.19
C PHE A 95 7.73 0.61 1.61
N GLN A 96 7.85 1.69 0.85
CA GLN A 96 6.85 2.74 0.75
C GLN A 96 6.26 2.75 -0.65
N LEU A 97 4.94 2.55 -0.75
CA LEU A 97 4.15 2.71 -1.96
C LEU A 97 3.45 4.07 -1.92
N SER A 98 3.42 4.78 -3.03
CA SER A 98 2.71 6.07 -3.18
C SER A 98 1.88 6.04 -4.44
N TRP A 99 0.63 6.54 -4.38
CA TRP A 99 -0.27 6.66 -5.53
C TRP A 99 -1.24 7.82 -5.33
N GLU A 100 -1.92 8.18 -6.43
CA GLU A 100 -3.08 9.04 -6.39
C GLU A 100 -4.26 8.32 -7.03
N TYR A 101 -5.45 8.50 -6.48
CA TYR A 101 -6.67 7.89 -6.98
C TYR A 101 -7.84 8.87 -6.97
N ARG A 102 -8.85 8.55 -7.79
CA ARG A 102 -10.13 9.23 -7.83
C ARG A 102 -11.18 8.26 -8.35
N PHE A 103 -12.35 8.22 -7.73
CA PHE A 103 -13.47 7.43 -8.26
C PHE A 103 -14.05 8.08 -9.51
N THR A 104 -14.72 7.27 -10.33
CA THR A 104 -15.58 7.74 -11.43
C THR A 104 -17.05 7.65 -11.00
N ASP A 105 -17.95 8.13 -11.82
CA ASP A 105 -19.41 8.00 -11.60
C ASP A 105 -19.94 6.61 -11.99
N GLN A 106 -19.12 5.76 -12.59
CA GLN A 106 -19.51 4.41 -13.02
C GLN A 106 -19.62 3.46 -11.82
N TRP A 107 -20.77 2.84 -11.68
CA TRP A 107 -21.01 1.76 -10.74
C TRP A 107 -22.01 0.77 -11.33
N LEU A 108 -21.76 -0.53 -11.18
CA LEU A 108 -22.67 -1.57 -11.63
C LEU A 108 -23.75 -1.81 -10.57
N GLU A 109 -25.01 -1.53 -10.91
CA GLU A 109 -26.14 -1.58 -9.96
C GLU A 109 -26.44 -3.00 -9.43
N ASP A 110 -25.98 -4.04 -10.13
CA ASP A 110 -26.10 -5.43 -9.69
C ASP A 110 -24.93 -5.87 -8.78
N ALA A 111 -23.91 -5.04 -8.59
CA ALA A 111 -22.88 -5.26 -7.57
C ALA A 111 -23.44 -5.03 -6.16
N ALA A 112 -22.85 -5.68 -5.18
CA ALA A 112 -23.26 -5.52 -3.78
C ALA A 112 -23.16 -4.06 -3.33
N SER A 113 -24.13 -3.57 -2.56
CA SER A 113 -24.19 -2.14 -2.20
C SER A 113 -22.95 -1.60 -1.50
N TYR A 114 -22.19 -2.43 -0.75
CA TYR A 114 -20.95 -2.02 -0.10
C TYR A 114 -19.84 -1.67 -1.10
N THR A 115 -19.94 -2.09 -2.36
CA THR A 115 -18.94 -1.80 -3.40
C THR A 115 -19.08 -0.38 -3.97
N TYR A 116 -20.17 0.30 -3.68
CA TYR A 116 -20.35 1.68 -4.15
C TYR A 116 -19.30 2.62 -3.56
N ARG A 117 -18.54 3.28 -4.44
CA ARG A 117 -17.39 4.14 -4.10
C ARG A 117 -16.40 3.45 -3.18
N ASN A 118 -16.08 2.20 -3.54
CA ASN A 118 -15.21 1.29 -2.84
C ASN A 118 -14.18 0.71 -3.81
N SER A 119 -12.94 0.60 -3.36
CA SER A 119 -11.80 -0.06 -3.98
C SER A 119 -10.70 -0.25 -2.93
N GLY A 120 -9.57 -0.85 -3.30
CA GLY A 120 -8.47 -1.09 -2.35
C GLY A 120 -7.12 -1.30 -3.02
N ILE A 121 -6.08 -1.22 -2.21
CA ILE A 121 -4.74 -1.67 -2.55
C ILE A 121 -4.41 -2.87 -1.67
N MET A 122 -4.31 -4.05 -2.28
CA MET A 122 -3.84 -5.25 -1.59
C MET A 122 -2.33 -5.22 -1.48
N PHE A 123 -1.80 -5.65 -0.33
CA PHE A 123 -0.36 -5.81 -0.12
C PHE A 123 -0.09 -7.02 0.76
N HIS A 124 1.16 -7.48 0.78
CA HIS A 124 1.52 -8.78 1.33
C HIS A 124 0.58 -9.89 0.85
N SER A 125 0.09 -9.72 -0.37
CA SER A 125 -0.86 -10.65 -0.98
C SER A 125 -0.17 -11.91 -1.46
N GLN A 126 -0.93 -13.03 -1.47
CA GLN A 126 -0.53 -14.24 -2.17
C GLN A 126 -0.23 -13.93 -3.65
N ALA A 127 0.57 -14.77 -4.28
CA ALA A 127 0.94 -14.63 -5.69
C ALA A 127 -0.28 -14.84 -6.60
N PRO A 128 -0.45 -14.06 -7.68
CA PRO A 128 -1.63 -14.12 -8.54
C PRO A 128 -1.85 -15.50 -9.18
N GLU A 129 -0.79 -16.25 -9.47
CA GLU A 129 -0.85 -17.61 -9.99
C GLU A 129 -1.34 -18.67 -8.98
N THR A 130 -1.32 -18.33 -7.69
CA THR A 130 -1.82 -19.23 -6.62
C THR A 130 -3.30 -18.99 -6.30
N ILE A 131 -3.90 -17.94 -6.86
CA ILE A 131 -5.31 -17.62 -6.66
C ILE A 131 -6.15 -18.52 -7.56
N LEU A 132 -6.96 -19.37 -6.95
CA LEU A 132 -7.83 -20.29 -7.70
C LEU A 132 -8.85 -19.50 -8.53
N LYS A 133 -9.34 -20.12 -9.60
CA LYS A 133 -10.30 -19.51 -10.52
C LYS A 133 -11.53 -18.97 -9.78
N GLU A 134 -12.06 -19.75 -8.86
CA GLU A 134 -13.27 -19.44 -8.09
C GLU A 134 -12.98 -18.77 -6.73
N GLN A 135 -11.74 -18.36 -6.48
CA GLN A 135 -11.39 -17.58 -5.29
C GLN A 135 -11.78 -16.14 -5.49
N ASP A 136 -12.51 -15.55 -4.54
CA ASP A 136 -13.03 -14.19 -4.59
C ASP A 136 -11.95 -13.14 -4.29
N TRP A 137 -11.43 -13.10 -3.06
CA TRP A 137 -10.34 -12.19 -2.66
C TRP A 137 -9.02 -12.92 -2.46
N PRO A 138 -7.90 -12.31 -2.78
CA PRO A 138 -6.60 -12.85 -2.39
C PRO A 138 -6.45 -12.82 -0.86
N ILE A 139 -5.72 -13.79 -0.30
CA ILE A 139 -5.25 -13.70 1.07
C ILE A 139 -4.24 -12.54 1.13
N SER A 140 -4.58 -11.44 1.80
CA SER A 140 -3.82 -10.19 1.78
C SER A 140 -4.22 -9.26 2.91
N VAL A 141 -3.44 -8.22 3.15
CA VAL A 141 -3.90 -7.02 3.87
C VAL A 141 -4.29 -5.97 2.84
N GLU A 142 -5.27 -5.14 3.16
CA GLU A 142 -5.81 -4.14 2.25
C GLU A 142 -5.74 -2.73 2.85
N PHE A 143 -5.27 -1.79 2.04
CA PHE A 143 -5.49 -0.36 2.24
C PHE A 143 -6.79 0.01 1.53
N GLN A 144 -7.88 0.10 2.29
CA GLN A 144 -9.22 0.36 1.78
C GLN A 144 -9.38 1.78 1.28
N LEU A 145 -9.90 1.94 0.07
CA LEU A 145 -10.19 3.23 -0.55
C LEU A 145 -11.71 3.48 -0.54
N TYR A 146 -12.11 4.60 0.06
CA TYR A 146 -13.49 5.04 0.09
C TYR A 146 -13.64 6.49 -0.40
N ALA A 147 -14.84 6.82 -0.86
CA ALA A 147 -15.30 8.19 -1.02
C ALA A 147 -16.68 8.38 -0.37
N GLU A 148 -17.11 9.64 -0.28
CA GLU A 148 -18.43 10.02 0.24
C GLU A 148 -19.54 9.25 -0.48
N GLU A 149 -20.33 8.52 0.27
CA GLU A 149 -21.51 7.82 -0.22
C GLU A 149 -22.76 8.70 -0.09
N LYS A 150 -22.89 9.37 1.05
CA LYS A 150 -23.98 10.27 1.37
C LYS A 150 -23.43 11.54 2.00
N GLU A 151 -23.92 12.68 1.54
CA GLU A 151 -23.47 14.00 2.02
C GLU A 151 -23.56 14.13 3.54
N GLY A 152 -22.46 14.56 4.14
CA GLY A 152 -22.32 14.77 5.58
C GLY A 152 -22.23 13.50 6.44
N VAL A 153 -22.21 12.31 5.83
CA VAL A 153 -21.99 11.05 6.55
C VAL A 153 -20.53 10.67 6.48
N PRO A 154 -19.83 10.56 7.64
CA PRO A 154 -18.42 10.17 7.65
C PRO A 154 -18.19 8.78 7.02
N ARG A 155 -17.26 8.70 6.06
CA ARG A 155 -16.78 7.47 5.46
C ARG A 155 -15.28 7.61 5.20
N PRO A 156 -14.44 7.39 6.22
CA PRO A 156 -12.99 7.60 6.10
C PRO A 156 -12.39 6.66 5.07
N THR A 157 -11.42 7.15 4.30
CA THR A 157 -10.56 6.33 3.43
C THR A 157 -9.29 5.92 4.17
N GLY A 158 -8.51 4.97 3.60
CA GLY A 158 -7.27 4.53 4.25
C GLY A 158 -7.50 3.61 5.45
N ASN A 159 -8.65 2.97 5.53
CA ASN A 159 -8.90 1.93 6.53
C ASN A 159 -8.00 0.71 6.23
N MET A 160 -7.82 -0.16 7.21
CA MET A 160 -7.25 -1.49 7.00
C MET A 160 -8.37 -2.50 6.91
N CYS A 161 -8.38 -3.37 5.89
CA CYS A 161 -9.18 -4.57 5.84
C CYS A 161 -8.27 -5.80 5.66
N SER A 162 -8.76 -6.98 6.07
CA SER A 162 -7.94 -8.18 6.23
C SER A 162 -8.57 -9.43 5.62
N PRO A 163 -8.72 -9.52 4.27
CA PRO A 163 -9.22 -10.73 3.65
C PRO A 163 -8.25 -11.89 3.84
N GLY A 164 -8.65 -12.91 4.61
CA GLY A 164 -7.82 -14.07 4.92
C GLY A 164 -6.62 -13.82 5.80
N THR A 165 -6.58 -12.68 6.52
CA THR A 165 -5.46 -12.26 7.35
C THR A 165 -5.95 -11.69 8.68
N ASP A 166 -5.03 -11.55 9.63
CA ASP A 166 -5.21 -10.86 10.91
C ASP A 166 -4.10 -9.84 11.11
N VAL A 167 -4.34 -8.80 11.89
CA VAL A 167 -3.35 -7.82 12.31
C VAL A 167 -3.44 -7.57 13.82
N VAL A 168 -2.36 -7.08 14.41
CA VAL A 168 -2.35 -6.59 15.78
C VAL A 168 -2.64 -5.10 15.79
N PHE A 169 -3.74 -4.72 16.42
CA PHE A 169 -4.14 -3.34 16.66
C PHE A 169 -4.33 -3.10 18.15
N GLU A 170 -3.80 -1.98 18.68
CA GLU A 170 -3.84 -1.68 20.13
C GLU A 170 -3.31 -2.83 21.01
N GLY A 171 -2.25 -3.51 20.53
CA GLY A 171 -1.52 -4.55 21.28
C GLY A 171 -2.16 -5.95 21.30
N LYS A 172 -3.19 -6.21 20.51
CA LYS A 172 -3.84 -7.53 20.39
C LYS A 172 -4.27 -7.80 18.94
N ILE A 173 -4.43 -9.08 18.59
CA ILE A 173 -5.08 -9.45 17.32
C ILE A 173 -6.51 -8.88 17.34
N ASP A 174 -6.82 -8.10 16.31
CA ASP A 174 -8.13 -7.48 16.18
C ASP A 174 -9.07 -8.40 15.39
N PRO A 175 -10.24 -8.78 15.94
CA PRO A 175 -11.15 -9.69 15.26
C PRO A 175 -11.98 -9.03 14.16
N ARG A 176 -11.90 -7.71 14.00
CA ARG A 176 -12.63 -6.99 12.95
C ARG A 176 -11.99 -7.21 11.61
N HIS A 177 -12.81 -7.49 10.61
CA HIS A 177 -12.32 -7.53 9.22
C HIS A 177 -11.76 -6.18 8.77
N CYS A 178 -12.38 -5.06 9.18
CA CYS A 178 -11.89 -3.73 8.86
C CYS A 178 -11.75 -2.85 10.11
N ILE A 179 -10.67 -2.05 10.14
CA ILE A 179 -10.37 -1.03 11.15
C ILE A 179 -10.40 0.33 10.48
N ASN A 180 -11.24 1.23 10.96
CA ASN A 180 -11.35 2.58 10.40
C ASN A 180 -10.10 3.41 10.72
N SER A 181 -9.68 4.19 9.72
CA SER A 181 -8.67 5.24 9.86
C SER A 181 -9.24 6.51 10.49
N SER A 182 -8.38 7.46 10.77
CA SER A 182 -8.75 8.82 11.16
C SER A 182 -8.82 9.81 9.99
N ALA A 183 -8.74 9.33 8.74
CA ALA A 183 -8.78 10.18 7.57
C ALA A 183 -10.15 10.86 7.40
N PRO A 184 -10.19 12.05 6.78
CA PRO A 184 -11.45 12.67 6.40
C PRO A 184 -12.15 11.89 5.29
N THR A 185 -13.44 12.22 5.07
CA THR A 185 -14.21 11.77 3.91
C THR A 185 -13.93 12.70 2.73
N PHE A 186 -13.65 12.13 1.56
CA PHE A 186 -13.42 12.86 0.32
C PHE A 186 -14.59 12.70 -0.64
N LYS A 187 -14.83 13.68 -1.49
CA LYS A 187 -15.78 13.54 -2.60
C LYS A 187 -15.22 12.55 -3.63
N TRP A 188 -16.10 11.85 -4.30
CA TRP A 188 -15.73 10.78 -5.22
C TRP A 188 -14.88 11.27 -6.42
N ASP A 189 -15.12 12.49 -6.90
CA ASP A 189 -14.43 13.12 -8.04
C ASP A 189 -13.12 13.85 -7.63
N GLN A 190 -12.76 13.81 -6.37
CA GLN A 190 -11.55 14.45 -5.83
C GLN A 190 -10.34 13.51 -5.92
N TRP A 191 -9.23 14.02 -6.43
CA TRP A 191 -7.95 13.33 -6.33
C TRP A 191 -7.47 13.26 -4.89
N VAL A 192 -7.15 12.06 -4.45
CA VAL A 192 -6.58 11.79 -3.12
C VAL A 192 -5.22 11.15 -3.29
N LYS A 193 -4.21 11.69 -2.61
CA LYS A 193 -2.89 11.07 -2.52
C LYS A 193 -2.86 10.15 -1.31
N ALA A 194 -2.37 8.93 -1.50
CA ALA A 194 -2.16 7.99 -0.42
C ALA A 194 -0.75 7.40 -0.48
N ASP A 195 -0.25 7.06 0.70
CA ASP A 195 1.03 6.36 0.87
C ASP A 195 0.84 5.20 1.85
N LEU A 196 1.49 4.09 1.58
CA LEU A 196 1.53 2.91 2.43
C LEU A 196 3.00 2.63 2.79
N ILE A 197 3.32 2.60 4.08
CA ILE A 197 4.66 2.26 4.57
C ILE A 197 4.57 0.93 5.31
N VAL A 198 5.38 -0.04 4.88
CA VAL A 198 5.39 -1.40 5.41
C VAL A 198 6.83 -1.78 5.79
N TYR A 199 7.01 -2.25 7.01
CA TYR A 199 8.27 -2.80 7.51
C TYR A 199 8.11 -4.30 7.78
N GLU A 200 8.25 -5.12 6.74
CA GLU A 200 8.01 -6.57 6.77
C GLU A 200 6.69 -6.93 7.51
N ASP A 201 6.78 -7.87 8.46
CA ASP A 201 5.68 -8.26 9.36
C ASP A 201 5.64 -7.43 10.66
N SER A 202 6.40 -6.34 10.78
CA SER A 202 6.49 -5.60 12.06
C SER A 202 5.46 -4.50 12.20
N ILE A 203 5.50 -3.48 11.37
CA ILE A 203 4.62 -2.31 11.49
C ILE A 203 4.18 -1.79 10.12
N VAL A 204 2.95 -1.32 10.05
CA VAL A 204 2.34 -0.75 8.84
C VAL A 204 1.73 0.61 9.18
N HIS A 205 1.96 1.58 8.30
CA HIS A 205 1.36 2.91 8.38
C HIS A 205 0.59 3.21 7.10
N HIS A 206 -0.67 3.65 7.26
CA HIS A 206 -1.47 4.23 6.18
C HIS A 206 -1.40 5.75 6.28
N LEU A 207 -1.08 6.42 5.16
CA LEU A 207 -1.05 7.87 5.09
C LEU A 207 -2.02 8.36 4.00
N VAL A 208 -2.71 9.46 4.30
CA VAL A 208 -3.60 10.15 3.35
C VAL A 208 -3.22 11.62 3.31
N ASN A 209 -2.90 12.12 2.13
CA ASN A 209 -2.41 13.49 1.89
C ASN A 209 -1.20 13.88 2.78
N GLY A 210 -0.37 12.88 3.15
CA GLY A 210 0.82 13.07 3.97
C GLY A 210 0.63 12.86 5.47
N ASP A 211 -0.61 12.78 5.95
CA ASP A 211 -0.90 12.53 7.37
C ASP A 211 -1.02 11.02 7.62
N THR A 212 -0.36 10.50 8.67
CA THR A 212 -0.55 9.13 9.13
C THR A 212 -1.93 8.99 9.76
N VAL A 213 -2.79 8.18 9.14
CA VAL A 213 -4.20 8.04 9.53
C VAL A 213 -4.53 6.72 10.22
N LEU A 214 -3.64 5.72 10.07
CA LEU A 214 -3.78 4.42 10.75
C LEU A 214 -2.40 3.77 10.90
N THR A 215 -2.18 3.11 12.03
CA THR A 215 -0.99 2.30 12.30
C THR A 215 -1.41 1.01 12.99
N TYR A 216 -0.85 -0.11 12.54
CA TYR A 216 -1.03 -1.44 13.11
C TYR A 216 0.23 -2.27 12.89
N SER A 217 0.26 -3.52 13.37
CA SER A 217 1.46 -4.34 13.36
C SER A 217 1.14 -5.83 13.18
N LEU A 218 2.20 -6.60 12.97
CA LEU A 218 2.20 -8.07 12.94
C LEU A 218 1.12 -8.66 12.03
N PRO A 219 1.08 -8.26 10.74
CA PRO A 219 0.19 -8.89 9.78
C PRO A 219 0.55 -10.37 9.63
N GLN A 220 -0.47 -11.22 9.67
CA GLN A 220 -0.32 -12.68 9.56
C GLN A 220 -1.49 -13.29 8.81
N ILE A 221 -1.33 -14.50 8.28
CA ILE A 221 -2.45 -15.29 7.75
C ILE A 221 -3.40 -15.60 8.90
N GLY A 222 -4.72 -15.43 8.69
CA GLY A 222 -5.72 -15.61 9.74
C GLY A 222 -7.10 -15.21 9.25
N GLY A 223 -8.01 -14.87 10.16
CA GLY A 223 -9.31 -14.30 9.85
C GLY A 223 -10.16 -15.05 8.82
N GLY A 224 -11.11 -14.34 8.24
CA GLY A 224 -12.07 -14.84 7.25
C GLY A 224 -12.10 -13.98 5.99
N VAL A 225 -13.29 -13.86 5.41
CA VAL A 225 -13.67 -13.05 4.22
C VAL A 225 -13.17 -13.62 2.89
N ALA A 226 -11.86 -13.90 2.70
CA ALA A 226 -11.41 -14.64 1.52
C ALA A 226 -12.03 -16.05 1.50
N ASN A 227 -12.56 -16.48 0.34
CA ASN A 227 -13.21 -17.78 0.20
C ASN A 227 -12.67 -18.54 -1.01
N ARG A 228 -12.84 -19.88 -0.98
CA ARG A 228 -12.49 -20.79 -2.09
C ARG A 228 -11.00 -20.76 -2.46
N PHE A 229 -10.15 -20.39 -1.52
CA PHE A 229 -8.69 -20.47 -1.63
C PHE A 229 -8.21 -21.92 -1.51
N ASP A 230 -6.96 -22.17 -1.95
CA ASP A 230 -6.30 -23.45 -1.66
C ASP A 230 -6.02 -23.56 -0.15
N PRO A 231 -6.57 -24.55 0.56
CA PRO A 231 -6.33 -24.71 1.99
C PRO A 231 -4.85 -24.86 2.37
N ALA A 232 -4.00 -25.29 1.44
CA ALA A 232 -2.57 -25.46 1.68
C ALA A 232 -1.83 -24.14 1.93
N ILE A 233 -2.36 -23.02 1.42
CA ILE A 233 -1.74 -21.70 1.60
C ILE A 233 -2.33 -20.91 2.80
N LYS A 234 -3.44 -21.35 3.36
CA LYS A 234 -4.13 -20.69 4.50
C LYS A 234 -3.70 -21.33 5.83
N VAL A 235 -2.47 -21.08 6.23
CA VAL A 235 -1.93 -21.56 7.53
C VAL A 235 -1.95 -20.40 8.53
N ASP A 236 -2.99 -20.38 9.37
CA ASP A 236 -3.23 -19.31 10.33
C ASP A 236 -2.06 -19.12 11.30
N GLY A 237 -1.76 -17.85 11.61
CA GLY A 237 -0.62 -17.46 12.41
C GLY A 237 0.72 -17.38 11.66
N THR A 238 0.75 -17.66 10.35
CA THR A 238 1.95 -17.46 9.53
C THR A 238 2.19 -15.96 9.30
N PRO A 239 3.34 -15.40 9.74
CA PRO A 239 3.66 -13.98 9.54
C PRO A 239 3.75 -13.62 8.06
N LEU A 240 3.22 -12.47 7.68
CA LEU A 240 3.28 -11.92 6.32
C LEU A 240 4.49 -10.99 6.17
N LYS A 241 5.63 -11.56 5.78
CA LYS A 241 6.91 -10.82 5.65
C LYS A 241 7.11 -10.17 4.29
N SER A 242 6.42 -10.66 3.29
CA SER A 242 6.45 -10.15 1.91
C SER A 242 5.24 -10.64 1.16
N GLY A 243 4.96 -10.00 0.03
CA GLY A 243 3.90 -10.43 -0.87
C GLY A 243 3.68 -9.44 -2.00
N TYR A 244 2.69 -9.73 -2.81
CA TYR A 244 2.38 -8.94 -3.99
C TYR A 244 1.50 -7.74 -3.63
N ILE A 245 1.56 -6.72 -4.51
CA ILE A 245 0.72 -5.53 -4.44
C ILE A 245 -0.30 -5.63 -5.56
N ALA A 246 -1.59 -5.33 -5.26
CA ALA A 246 -2.62 -5.31 -6.28
C ALA A 246 -3.60 -4.16 -6.11
N LEU A 247 -4.15 -3.68 -7.23
CA LEU A 247 -5.24 -2.70 -7.29
C LEU A 247 -6.56 -3.48 -7.43
N GLN A 248 -7.56 -3.13 -6.64
CA GLN A 248 -8.83 -3.84 -6.59
C GLN A 248 -9.87 -3.28 -7.58
N SER A 249 -10.73 -4.16 -8.10
CA SER A 249 -11.96 -3.83 -8.83
C SER A 249 -13.16 -4.58 -8.23
N GLU A 250 -14.22 -3.85 -7.86
CA GLU A 250 -15.41 -4.40 -7.18
C GLU A 250 -16.74 -3.88 -7.75
N GLY A 251 -16.80 -3.57 -9.04
CA GLY A 251 -18.01 -3.02 -9.67
C GLY A 251 -18.10 -1.49 -9.65
N GLN A 252 -17.14 -0.81 -9.00
CA GLN A 252 -17.03 0.65 -8.97
C GLN A 252 -15.86 1.12 -9.82
N GLY A 253 -16.08 2.06 -10.73
CA GLY A 253 -15.03 2.69 -11.53
C GLY A 253 -14.12 3.59 -10.70
N ILE A 254 -12.81 3.45 -10.91
CA ILE A 254 -11.77 4.23 -10.24
C ILE A 254 -10.57 4.41 -11.17
N VAL A 255 -9.87 5.52 -11.05
CA VAL A 255 -8.67 5.83 -11.81
C VAL A 255 -7.50 6.07 -10.89
N PHE A 256 -6.31 5.61 -11.32
CA PHE A 256 -5.05 5.72 -10.60
C PHE A 256 -3.98 6.40 -11.45
N LYS A 257 -3.07 7.11 -10.79
CA LYS A 257 -1.86 7.68 -11.39
C LYS A 257 -0.71 7.76 -10.39
N ASN A 258 0.48 8.09 -10.88
CA ASN A 258 1.67 8.34 -10.05
C ASN A 258 1.99 7.18 -9.10
N ILE A 259 1.72 5.93 -9.53
CA ILE A 259 2.00 4.74 -8.74
C ILE A 259 3.50 4.49 -8.73
N LYS A 260 4.12 4.61 -7.57
CA LYS A 260 5.56 4.45 -7.39
C LYS A 260 5.89 3.82 -6.04
N ILE A 261 7.00 3.11 -5.99
CA ILE A 261 7.48 2.41 -4.81
C ILE A 261 8.94 2.71 -4.55
N ARG A 262 9.36 2.66 -3.29
CA ARG A 262 10.76 2.52 -2.89
C ARG A 262 10.88 1.42 -1.84
N GLU A 263 11.93 0.64 -1.90
CA GLU A 263 12.27 -0.35 -0.88
C GLU A 263 12.91 0.35 0.34
N LEU A 264 12.70 -0.19 1.54
CA LEU A 264 13.14 0.39 2.81
C LEU A 264 14.15 -0.53 3.49
#